data_4ee2a232144cf2adbaef1ce9412f913f
#
_entry.id   4ee2a232144cf2adbaef1ce9412f913f
#
_cell.length_a   1.000
_cell.length_b   1.000
_cell.length_c   1.000
_cell.angle_alpha   90.00
_cell.angle_beta   90.00
_cell.angle_gamma   90.00
#
_symmetry.space_group_name_H-M   'P 1'
#
loop_
_entity.id
_entity.type
_entity.pdbx_description
1 polymer ?
#
loop_
_entity_poly.entity_id
_entity_poly.type
_entity_poly.pdbx_seq_one_letter_code
_entity_poly.pdbx_strand_id
1 'polypeptide(L)'
;MTDDEYSGLQRALMTDPGAGPVIPGSGGVRKFRWAAPDRGKRGGYRVIYYVRRVHGVIWMLTMYPKNVADNIPAHVLRQIRNEVEDG
;
A
#
# COMPACT_ATOMS: atom_id res chain seq x y z
N MET A 1 15.07 0.27 0.03
CA MET A 1 14.46 -0.94 0.64
C MET A 1 15.19 -2.18 0.14
N THR A 2 15.56 -3.07 1.04
CA THR A 2 16.20 -4.33 0.67
C THR A 2 15.15 -5.36 0.24
N ASP A 3 15.63 -6.44 -0.42
CA ASP A 3 14.73 -7.54 -0.81
C ASP A 3 14.09 -8.19 0.40
N ASP A 4 14.82 -8.32 1.49
CA ASP A 4 14.29 -8.91 2.73
C ASP A 4 13.21 -8.04 3.33
N GLU A 5 13.39 -6.72 3.31
CA GLU A 5 12.38 -5.80 3.79
C GLU A 5 11.11 -5.87 2.92
N TYR A 6 11.28 -5.95 1.62
CA TYR A 6 10.15 -6.04 0.70
C TYR A 6 9.39 -7.36 0.89
N SER A 7 10.11 -8.46 1.07
CA SER A 7 9.48 -9.76 1.35
C SER A 7 8.69 -9.72 2.65
N GLY A 8 9.22 -9.06 3.68
CA GLY A 8 8.52 -8.89 4.93
C GLY A 8 7.23 -8.10 4.77
N LEU A 9 7.27 -7.03 3.98
CA LEU A 9 6.10 -6.24 3.67
C LEU A 9 5.04 -7.08 2.96
N GLN A 10 5.44 -7.84 1.95
CA GLN A 10 4.52 -8.70 1.23
C GLN A 10 3.83 -9.70 2.17
N ARG A 11 4.60 -10.32 3.06
CA ARG A 11 4.04 -11.26 4.02
C ARG A 11 3.05 -10.59 4.97
N ALA A 12 3.39 -9.38 5.42
CA ALA A 12 2.50 -8.65 6.32
C ALA A 12 1.15 -8.37 5.66
N LEU A 13 1.16 -7.93 4.40
CA LEU A 13 -0.07 -7.63 3.68
C LEU A 13 -0.83 -8.91 3.30
N MET A 14 -0.13 -9.99 3.00
CA MET A 14 -0.79 -11.26 2.70
C MET A 14 -1.45 -11.85 3.94
N THR A 15 -0.86 -11.63 5.11
CA THR A 15 -1.43 -12.11 6.38
C THR A 15 -2.68 -11.32 6.73
N ASP A 16 -2.67 -10.02 6.49
CA ASP A 16 -3.81 -9.16 6.80
C ASP A 16 -3.97 -8.08 5.72
N PRO A 17 -4.63 -8.42 4.61
CA PRO A 17 -4.84 -7.45 3.52
C PRO A 17 -5.61 -6.21 3.95
N GLY A 18 -6.40 -6.30 5.00
CA GLY A 18 -7.16 -5.19 5.51
C GLY A 18 -6.45 -4.35 6.56
N ALA A 19 -5.13 -4.56 6.76
CA ALA A 19 -4.40 -3.87 7.82
C ALA A 19 -4.39 -2.36 7.63
N GLY A 20 -4.27 -1.87 6.40
CA GLY A 20 -4.27 -0.44 6.13
C GLY A 20 -5.68 0.09 5.97
N PRO A 21 -5.99 1.25 6.57
CA PRO A 21 -7.31 1.84 6.37
C PRO A 21 -7.54 2.28 4.93
N VAL A 22 -8.80 2.26 4.54
CA VAL A 22 -9.20 2.70 3.20
C VAL A 22 -9.11 4.22 3.12
N ILE A 23 -8.53 4.71 2.03
CA ILE A 23 -8.47 6.14 1.74
C ILE A 23 -9.85 6.58 1.22
N PRO A 24 -10.50 7.54 1.88
CA PRO A 24 -11.82 7.99 1.45
C PRO A 24 -11.81 8.47 0.00
N GLY A 25 -12.83 8.09 -0.76
CA GLY A 25 -12.97 8.53 -2.14
C GLY A 25 -12.10 7.82 -3.15
N SER A 26 -11.28 6.88 -2.71
CA SER A 26 -10.35 6.17 -3.61
C SER A 26 -10.95 4.91 -4.23
N GLY A 27 -12.11 4.49 -3.78
CA GLY A 27 -12.71 3.25 -4.27
C GLY A 27 -12.13 1.99 -3.67
N GLY A 28 -11.56 2.09 -2.47
CA GLY A 28 -11.05 0.93 -1.75
C GLY A 28 -9.54 0.84 -1.68
N VAL A 29 -8.83 1.83 -2.20
CA VAL A 29 -7.37 1.88 -2.08
C VAL A 29 -7.00 2.10 -0.62
N ARG A 30 -5.98 1.38 -0.15
CA ARG A 30 -5.58 1.40 1.24
C ARG A 30 -4.18 1.99 1.42
N LYS A 31 -3.95 2.50 2.62
CA LYS A 31 -2.68 3.12 2.99
C LYS A 31 -2.15 2.39 4.22
N PHE A 32 -0.97 1.83 4.11
CA PHE A 32 -0.37 1.03 5.17
C PHE A 32 0.98 1.61 5.57
N ARG A 33 1.21 1.69 6.88
CA ARG A 33 2.51 2.10 7.41
C ARG A 33 3.36 0.86 7.62
N TRP A 34 4.48 0.83 6.94
CA TRP A 34 5.42 -0.28 7.09
C TRP A 34 6.72 0.21 7.71
N ALA A 35 7.10 -0.39 8.81
CA ALA A 35 8.39 -0.13 9.45
C ALA A 35 9.14 -1.45 9.53
N ALA A 36 10.26 -1.53 8.82
CA ALA A 36 11.08 -2.73 8.86
C ALA A 36 11.65 -2.89 10.27
N PRO A 37 11.68 -4.12 10.81
CA PRO A 37 12.14 -4.33 12.20
C PRO A 37 13.53 -3.77 12.47
N ASP A 38 14.42 -3.80 11.51
CA ASP A 38 15.81 -3.39 11.68
C ASP A 38 16.02 -1.89 11.59
N ARG A 39 15.02 -1.14 11.20
CA ARG A 39 15.16 0.29 10.98
C ARG A 39 14.83 1.13 12.19
N GLY A 40 14.21 0.54 13.19
CA GLY A 40 13.82 1.27 14.39
C GLY A 40 12.92 2.46 14.07
N LYS A 41 13.22 3.60 14.68
CA LYS A 41 12.36 4.77 14.60
C LYS A 41 12.47 5.55 13.29
N ARG A 42 13.50 5.30 12.52
CA ARG A 42 13.78 6.10 11.32
C ARG A 42 13.26 5.51 10.03
N GLY A 43 13.00 4.24 10.03
CA GLY A 43 12.69 3.56 8.79
C GLY A 43 11.21 3.28 8.69
N GLY A 44 10.46 4.14 8.09
CA GLY A 44 9.08 3.86 7.81
C GLY A 44 8.75 4.20 6.39
N TYR A 45 7.90 3.37 5.80
CA TYR A 45 7.38 3.62 4.47
C TYR A 45 5.87 3.67 4.55
N ARG A 46 5.28 4.49 3.70
CA ARG A 46 3.85 4.46 3.44
C ARG A 46 3.64 3.70 2.17
N VAL A 47 2.77 2.71 2.25
CA VAL A 47 2.49 1.82 1.13
C VAL A 47 1.05 2.07 0.70
N ILE A 48 0.86 2.38 -0.56
CA ILE A 48 -0.46 2.54 -1.14
C ILE A 48 -0.72 1.28 -1.94
N TYR A 49 -1.78 0.56 -1.58
CA TYR A 49 -2.07 -0.71 -2.21
C TYR A 49 -3.57 -0.90 -2.38
N TYR A 50 -3.92 -1.85 -3.21
CA TYR A 50 -5.30 -2.20 -3.47
C TYR A 50 -5.45 -3.72 -3.53
N VAL A 51 -6.46 -4.24 -2.85
CA VAL A 51 -6.76 -5.66 -2.91
C VAL A 51 -7.82 -5.85 -3.98
N ARG A 52 -7.45 -6.51 -5.07
CA ARG A 52 -8.36 -6.74 -6.18
C ARG A 52 -9.51 -7.64 -5.71
N ARG A 53 -10.72 -7.31 -6.13
CA ARG A 53 -11.91 -8.03 -5.71
C ARG A 53 -11.91 -9.47 -6.20
N VAL A 54 -11.44 -9.68 -7.41
CA VAL A 54 -11.36 -11.03 -8.00
C VAL A 54 -10.03 -11.64 -7.58
N HIS A 55 -10.09 -12.80 -6.94
CA HIS A 55 -8.94 -13.58 -6.48
C HIS A 55 -8.13 -12.94 -5.34
N GLY A 56 -8.51 -11.78 -4.85
CA GLY A 56 -7.83 -11.16 -3.71
C GLY A 56 -6.37 -10.80 -3.95
N VAL A 57 -5.98 -10.54 -5.19
CA VAL A 57 -4.59 -10.19 -5.51
C VAL A 57 -4.29 -8.79 -5.00
N ILE A 58 -3.16 -8.66 -4.30
CA ILE A 58 -2.73 -7.37 -3.75
C ILE A 58 -1.87 -6.65 -4.79
N TRP A 59 -2.30 -5.44 -5.15
CA TRP A 59 -1.57 -4.59 -6.07
C TRP A 59 -0.87 -3.49 -5.29
N MET A 60 0.46 -3.47 -5.35
CA MET A 60 1.28 -2.44 -4.73
C MET A 60 1.33 -1.26 -5.70
N LEU A 61 0.60 -0.19 -5.40
CA LEU A 61 0.50 0.94 -6.33
C LEU A 61 1.69 1.86 -6.24
N THR A 62 2.09 2.22 -5.02
CA THR A 62 3.26 3.06 -4.81
C THR A 62 3.72 2.95 -3.36
N MET A 63 4.94 3.40 -3.12
CA MET A 63 5.55 3.34 -1.81
C MET A 63 6.55 4.49 -1.67
N TYR A 64 6.55 5.15 -0.51
CA TYR A 64 7.43 6.28 -0.28
C TYR A 64 7.78 6.39 1.20
N PRO A 65 8.93 7.01 1.54
CA PRO A 65 9.31 7.21 2.94
C PRO A 65 8.28 8.05 3.68
N LYS A 66 8.07 7.75 4.94
CA LYS A 66 7.03 8.41 5.73
C LYS A 66 7.23 9.92 5.88
N ASN A 67 8.45 10.41 5.73
CA ASN A 67 8.77 11.83 5.87
C ASN A 67 8.59 12.61 4.57
N VAL A 68 8.26 11.95 3.50
CA VAL A 68 7.95 12.62 2.24
C VAL A 68 6.49 13.04 2.28
N ALA A 69 6.25 14.32 2.11
CA ALA A 69 4.88 14.82 2.04
C ALA A 69 4.26 14.34 0.75
N ASP A 70 3.16 13.65 0.88
CA ASP A 70 2.50 13.09 -0.28
C ASP A 70 1.00 13.11 -0.07
N ASN A 71 0.33 13.77 -1.00
CA ASN A 71 -1.11 13.84 -1.02
C ASN A 71 -1.58 13.49 -2.42
N ILE A 72 -1.47 12.22 -2.76
CA ILE A 72 -2.01 11.77 -4.03
C ILE A 72 -3.53 11.93 -3.95
N PRO A 73 -4.14 12.72 -4.84
CA PRO A 73 -5.59 12.92 -4.78
C PRO A 73 -6.36 11.61 -4.90
N ALA A 74 -7.42 11.49 -4.11
CA ALA A 74 -8.21 10.26 -4.08
C ALA A 74 -8.77 9.89 -5.46
N HIS A 75 -9.12 10.88 -6.29
CA HIS A 75 -9.65 10.60 -7.62
C HIS A 75 -8.61 9.96 -8.54
N VAL A 76 -7.33 10.29 -8.35
CA VAL A 76 -6.24 9.66 -9.11
C VAL A 76 -6.10 8.22 -8.67
N LEU A 77 -6.13 7.96 -7.37
CA LEU A 77 -6.06 6.59 -6.84
C LEU A 77 -7.25 5.75 -7.35
N ARG A 78 -8.41 6.35 -7.42
CA ARG A 78 -9.60 5.66 -7.93
C ARG A 78 -9.46 5.31 -9.40
N GLN A 79 -8.86 6.18 -10.19
CA GLN A 79 -8.58 5.88 -11.60
C GLN A 79 -7.65 4.68 -11.74
N ILE A 80 -6.59 4.65 -10.92
CA ILE A 80 -5.65 3.53 -10.93
C ILE A 80 -6.38 2.25 -10.51
N ARG A 81 -7.21 2.31 -9.48
CA ARG A 81 -7.99 1.18 -9.02
C ARG A 81 -8.90 0.64 -10.13
N ASN A 82 -9.53 1.52 -10.89
CA ASN A 82 -10.40 1.11 -11.99
C ASN A 82 -9.61 0.37 -13.07
N GLU A 83 -8.42 0.85 -13.38
CA GLU A 83 -7.56 0.18 -14.36
C GLU A 83 -7.16 -1.21 -13.88
N VAL A 84 -6.85 -1.35 -12.59
CA VAL A 84 -6.50 -2.65 -12.00
C VAL A 84 -7.70 -3.61 -12.09
N GLU A 85 -8.90 -3.13 -11.77
CA GLU A 85 -10.09 -3.96 -11.81
C GLU A 85 -10.50 -4.35 -13.23
N ASP A 86 -10.31 -3.44 -14.18
CA ASP A 86 -10.70 -3.68 -15.58
C ASP A 86 -9.63 -4.46 -16.35
N GLY A 87 -8.41 -4.43 -15.88
CA GLY A 87 -7.32 -5.16 -16.49
C GLY A 87 -7.23 -6.60 -16.02
#